data_a112a4ca3d4ac781fdd6aaea5f3bd186
#
_entry.id   a112a4ca3d4ac781fdd6aaea5f3bd186
#
_cell.length_a   1.000
_cell.length_b   1.000
_cell.length_c   1.000
_cell.angle_alpha   90.00
_cell.angle_beta   90.00
_cell.angle_gamma   90.00
#
_symmetry.space_group_name_H-M   'P 1'
#
loop_
_entity.id
_entity.type
_entity.pdbx_description
1 polymer ?
#
loop_
_entity_poly.entity_id
_entity_poly.type
_entity_poly.pdbx_seq_one_letter_code
_entity_poly.pdbx_strand_id
1 'polypeptide(L)'
;MRTSTALVIALSLATVSTAALAQDDSTSCVAAGKQVSAALGSTDNDAARQEKKLGLEFCNAGYYRQGMVHYNKALEILGAKN
;
A
#
# COMPACT_ATOMS: atom_id res chain seq x y z
N MET A 1 -32.26 14.54 -21.28
CA MET A 1 -31.23 15.49 -20.95
C MET A 1 -30.66 15.32 -19.55
N ARG A 2 -31.48 15.05 -18.62
CA ARG A 2 -30.97 14.87 -17.28
C ARG A 2 -30.13 13.63 -17.15
N THR A 3 -30.42 12.64 -17.92
CA THR A 3 -29.73 11.38 -17.84
C THR A 3 -28.26 11.46 -18.22
N SER A 4 -27.93 12.36 -19.14
CA SER A 4 -26.52 12.44 -19.54
C SER A 4 -25.62 12.90 -18.42
N THR A 5 -26.14 13.66 -17.51
CA THR A 5 -25.33 14.13 -16.40
C THR A 5 -24.84 12.98 -15.52
N ALA A 6 -25.71 12.03 -15.28
CA ALA A 6 -25.35 10.90 -14.42
C ALA A 6 -24.23 10.05 -15.01
N LEU A 7 -24.20 9.93 -16.31
CA LEU A 7 -23.17 9.13 -16.96
C LEU A 7 -21.79 9.67 -16.75
N VAL A 8 -21.68 10.97 -16.79
CA VAL A 8 -20.36 11.60 -16.64
C VAL A 8 -19.75 11.28 -15.30
N ILE A 9 -20.57 11.30 -14.26
CA ILE A 9 -20.09 11.04 -12.92
C ILE A 9 -19.54 9.64 -12.78
N ALA A 10 -20.22 8.67 -13.35
CA ALA A 10 -19.80 7.28 -13.25
C ALA A 10 -18.41 7.07 -13.87
N LEU A 11 -18.16 7.70 -14.97
CA LEU A 11 -16.89 7.56 -15.66
C LEU A 11 -15.74 8.08 -14.83
N SER A 12 -15.95 9.18 -14.16
CA SER A 12 -14.88 9.77 -13.34
C SER A 12 -14.41 8.81 -12.27
N LEU A 13 -15.34 8.16 -11.60
CA LEU A 13 -14.98 7.24 -10.53
C LEU A 13 -14.17 6.07 -11.03
N ALA A 14 -14.55 5.51 -12.14
CA ALA A 14 -13.85 4.37 -12.68
C ALA A 14 -12.41 4.70 -13.01
N THR A 15 -12.18 5.86 -13.55
CA THR A 15 -10.84 6.29 -13.92
C THR A 15 -9.93 6.38 -12.72
N VAL A 16 -10.40 6.96 -11.64
CA VAL A 16 -9.59 7.11 -10.44
C VAL A 16 -9.20 5.76 -9.88
N SER A 17 -10.13 4.84 -9.79
CA SER A 17 -9.86 3.52 -9.25
C SER A 17 -8.77 2.79 -10.02
N THR A 18 -8.83 2.87 -11.34
CA THR A 18 -7.87 2.19 -12.17
C THR A 18 -6.46 2.70 -11.95
N ALA A 19 -6.31 4.00 -11.87
CA ALA A 19 -5.00 4.58 -11.68
C ALA A 19 -4.35 4.14 -10.38
N ALA A 20 -5.15 4.02 -9.32
CA ALA A 20 -4.61 3.69 -8.00
C ALA A 20 -4.04 2.29 -7.92
N LEU A 21 -4.46 1.38 -8.82
CA LEU A 21 -4.06 -0.02 -8.72
C LEU A 21 -2.78 -0.36 -9.47
N ALA A 22 -2.19 0.58 -10.18
CA ALA A 22 -1.18 0.24 -11.15
C ALA A 22 0.25 0.28 -10.64
N GLN A 23 0.50 0.74 -9.43
CA GLN A 23 1.87 1.15 -9.10
C GLN A 23 2.50 0.36 -7.96
N ASP A 24 3.51 -0.44 -8.30
CA ASP A 24 4.49 -0.92 -7.33
C ASP A 24 5.81 -0.28 -7.70
N ASP A 25 6.13 0.85 -7.11
CA ASP A 25 7.36 1.58 -7.40
C ASP A 25 7.94 2.14 -6.10
N SER A 26 9.00 2.93 -6.24
CA SER A 26 9.67 3.46 -5.05
C SER A 26 8.73 4.34 -4.22
N THR A 27 7.84 5.07 -4.86
CA THR A 27 6.90 5.92 -4.13
C THR A 27 5.94 5.10 -3.30
N SER A 28 5.36 4.04 -3.87
CA SER A 28 4.46 3.19 -3.11
C SER A 28 5.19 2.44 -2.01
N CYS A 29 6.44 2.04 -2.25
CA CYS A 29 7.26 1.42 -1.20
C CYS A 29 7.48 2.36 -0.02
N VAL A 30 7.82 3.62 -0.29
CA VAL A 30 8.01 4.58 0.78
C VAL A 30 6.74 4.78 1.57
N ALA A 31 5.61 4.93 0.87
CA ALA A 31 4.33 5.13 1.54
C ALA A 31 3.96 3.92 2.40
N ALA A 32 4.15 2.72 1.88
CA ALA A 32 3.84 1.50 2.63
C ALA A 32 4.73 1.36 3.86
N GLY A 33 6.01 1.69 3.72
CA GLY A 33 6.92 1.65 4.85
C GLY A 33 6.51 2.59 5.96
N LYS A 34 6.03 3.77 5.60
CA LYS A 34 5.53 4.73 6.60
C LYS A 34 4.29 4.20 7.30
N GLN A 35 3.39 3.55 6.55
CA GLN A 35 2.20 2.94 7.15
C GLN A 35 2.58 1.87 8.16
N VAL A 36 3.53 1.01 7.80
CA VAL A 36 3.98 -0.03 8.71
C VAL A 36 4.60 0.59 9.95
N SER A 37 5.43 1.59 9.78
CA SER A 37 6.07 2.26 10.91
C SER A 37 5.04 2.88 11.85
N ALA A 38 4.02 3.52 11.28
CA ALA A 38 2.96 4.12 12.09
C ALA A 38 2.15 3.06 12.82
N ALA A 39 1.82 1.98 12.14
CA ALA A 39 1.03 0.90 12.76
C ALA A 39 1.83 0.17 13.83
N LEU A 40 3.13 0.01 13.61
CA LEU A 40 4.01 -0.63 14.58
C LEU A 40 4.17 0.23 15.83
N GLY A 41 4.40 1.52 15.63
CA GLY A 41 4.54 2.46 16.73
C GLY A 41 5.56 1.97 17.74
N SER A 42 5.15 1.91 18.99
CA SER A 42 5.98 1.38 20.06
C SER A 42 5.62 -0.06 20.39
N THR A 43 4.79 -0.70 19.58
CA THR A 43 4.38 -2.07 19.80
C THR A 43 5.57 -3.02 19.64
N ASP A 44 5.69 -3.96 20.55
CA ASP A 44 6.77 -4.93 20.50
C ASP A 44 6.29 -6.18 19.80
N ASN A 45 6.45 -6.20 18.48
CA ASN A 45 5.99 -7.31 17.65
C ASN A 45 7.12 -7.72 16.70
N ASP A 46 7.80 -8.80 17.08
CA ASP A 46 8.97 -9.26 16.31
C ASP A 46 8.60 -9.69 14.91
N ALA A 47 7.47 -10.36 14.73
CA ALA A 47 7.06 -10.83 13.42
C ALA A 47 6.81 -9.67 12.48
N ALA A 48 6.14 -8.63 12.96
CA ALA A 48 5.88 -7.46 12.15
C ALA A 48 7.19 -6.72 11.82
N ARG A 49 8.09 -6.62 12.77
CA ARG A 49 9.38 -5.97 12.52
C ARG A 49 10.20 -6.72 11.49
N GLN A 50 10.14 -8.04 11.53
CA GLN A 50 10.83 -8.86 10.55
C GLN A 50 10.31 -8.61 9.15
N GLU A 51 8.99 -8.56 8.99
CA GLU A 51 8.40 -8.29 7.70
C GLU A 51 8.72 -6.87 7.23
N LYS A 52 8.73 -5.92 8.13
CA LYS A 52 9.11 -4.56 7.81
C LYS A 52 10.53 -4.49 7.26
N LYS A 53 11.43 -5.19 7.91
CA LYS A 53 12.83 -5.23 7.48
C LYS A 53 12.96 -5.81 6.09
N LEU A 54 12.27 -6.90 5.83
CA LEU A 54 12.29 -7.52 4.51
C LEU A 54 11.70 -6.58 3.46
N GLY A 55 10.61 -5.91 3.78
CA GLY A 55 10.03 -4.94 2.86
C GLY A 55 11.01 -3.85 2.50
N LEU A 56 11.70 -3.34 3.49
CA LEU A 56 12.67 -2.28 3.26
C LEU A 56 13.83 -2.77 2.38
N GLU A 57 14.34 -3.95 2.66
CA GLU A 57 15.45 -4.50 1.89
C GLU A 57 15.08 -4.70 0.43
N PHE A 58 13.92 -5.30 0.17
CA PHE A 58 13.50 -5.51 -1.20
C PHE A 58 13.24 -4.19 -1.91
N CYS A 59 12.59 -3.25 -1.25
CA CYS A 59 12.31 -1.96 -1.87
C CYS A 59 13.59 -1.21 -2.20
N ASN A 60 14.58 -1.26 -1.30
CA ASN A 60 15.86 -0.60 -1.55
C ASN A 60 16.63 -1.23 -2.69
N ALA A 61 16.41 -2.51 -2.93
CA ALA A 61 17.07 -3.21 -4.02
C ALA A 61 16.33 -3.07 -5.35
N GLY A 62 15.20 -2.39 -5.36
CA GLY A 62 14.42 -2.21 -6.57
C GLY A 62 13.37 -3.28 -6.81
N TYR A 63 13.22 -4.21 -5.91
CA TYR A 63 12.21 -5.26 -6.01
C TYR A 63 10.93 -4.80 -5.32
N TYR A 64 10.28 -3.83 -5.93
CA TYR A 64 9.18 -3.11 -5.29
C TYR A 64 8.00 -4.01 -4.97
N ARG A 65 7.68 -4.93 -5.86
CA ARG A 65 6.55 -5.82 -5.64
C ARG A 65 6.78 -6.70 -4.41
N GLN A 66 7.97 -7.30 -4.31
CA GLN A 66 8.29 -8.13 -3.15
C GLN A 66 8.31 -7.31 -1.87
N GLY A 67 8.85 -6.10 -1.96
CA GLY A 67 8.83 -5.20 -0.81
C GLY A 67 7.42 -4.92 -0.33
N MET A 68 6.51 -4.65 -1.27
CA MET A 68 5.11 -4.40 -0.92
C MET A 68 4.45 -5.61 -0.29
N VAL A 69 4.78 -6.81 -0.77
CA VAL A 69 4.23 -8.04 -0.19
C VAL A 69 4.61 -8.14 1.29
N HIS A 70 5.86 -7.86 1.62
CA HIS A 70 6.30 -7.96 3.01
C HIS A 70 5.70 -6.85 3.86
N TYR A 71 5.61 -5.63 3.35
CA TYR A 71 4.94 -4.57 4.09
C TYR A 71 3.48 -4.90 4.35
N ASN A 72 2.79 -5.46 3.37
CA ASN A 72 1.40 -5.84 3.57
C ASN A 72 1.26 -6.95 4.62
N LYS A 73 2.21 -7.88 4.65
CA LYS A 73 2.22 -8.89 5.71
C LYS A 73 2.38 -8.27 7.08
N ALA A 74 3.27 -7.29 7.19
CA ALA A 74 3.44 -6.60 8.46
C ALA A 74 2.14 -5.94 8.91
N LEU A 75 1.45 -5.28 7.98
CA LEU A 75 0.19 -4.63 8.31
C LEU A 75 -0.87 -5.64 8.72
N GLU A 76 -0.91 -6.80 8.08
CA GLU A 76 -1.83 -7.86 8.47
C GLU A 76 -1.56 -8.35 9.90
N ILE A 77 -0.29 -8.59 10.20
CA ILE A 77 0.10 -9.02 11.54
C ILE A 77 -0.35 -8.01 12.59
N LEU A 78 -0.21 -6.73 12.26
CA LEU A 78 -0.56 -5.65 13.18
C LEU A 78 -2.05 -5.33 13.20
N GLY A 79 -2.84 -5.97 12.34
CA GLY A 79 -4.26 -5.70 12.25
C GLY A 79 -4.58 -4.34 11.67
N ALA A 80 -3.64 -3.75 10.94
CA ALA A 80 -3.77 -2.40 10.39
C ALA A 80 -3.92 -2.40 8.88
N LYS A 81 -4.34 -3.49 8.32
CA LYS A 81 -4.48 -3.62 6.89
C LYS A 81 -5.64 -2.79 6.38
N ASN A 82 -5.46 -2.17 5.22
CA ASN A 82 -6.53 -1.37 4.61
C ASN A 82 -7.51 -2.22 3.84
#